data_566124c988ab8f2d6773738f36ff8aa3
#
_entry.id   566124c988ab8f2d6773738f36ff8aa3
#
_cell.length_a   1.000
_cell.length_b   1.000
_cell.length_c   1.000
_cell.angle_alpha   90.00
_cell.angle_beta   90.00
_cell.angle_gamma   90.00
#
_symmetry.space_group_name_H-M   'P 1'
#
loop_
_entity.id
_entity.type
_entity.pdbx_description
1 polymer ?
#
loop_
_entity_poly.entity_id
_entity_poly.type
_entity_poly.pdbx_seq_one_letter_code
_entity_poly.pdbx_strand_id
1 'polypeptide(L)'
;MRSLAWGPDKRATHYHCYNVNGFRFRTKQRDDGKKTQNSGVMVRGEYQNMSYYGLITDIIELRYTKGNSVVLFKCDWYDVAREGIGYKLDRHGITSINRTRKLYTQEPFVLECQAIQVYYVNCIKDLAWSVVIETKPRNLYDMPANKEEPYQEEEVQRFNTHVAEANEEDDERD
;
A
#
# COMPACT_ATOMS: atom_id res chain seq x y z
N MET A 1 -7.60 -5.84 -24.21
CA MET A 1 -6.40 -6.57 -23.74
C MET A 1 -5.07 -6.22 -24.45
N ARG A 2 -5.05 -5.58 -25.61
CA ARG A 2 -3.77 -5.27 -26.34
C ARG A 2 -2.91 -4.14 -25.72
N SER A 3 -3.48 -3.26 -24.87
CA SER A 3 -2.71 -2.15 -24.27
C SER A 3 -1.76 -2.58 -23.13
N LEU A 4 -2.06 -3.67 -22.44
CA LEU A 4 -1.18 -4.21 -21.40
C LEU A 4 0.07 -4.91 -21.97
N ALA A 5 0.02 -5.36 -23.21
CA ALA A 5 1.13 -6.04 -23.88
C ALA A 5 2.33 -5.10 -24.18
N TRP A 6 2.10 -3.77 -24.21
CA TRP A 6 3.16 -2.78 -24.49
C TRP A 6 3.84 -2.26 -23.22
N GLY A 7 3.39 -2.75 -22.04
CA GLY A 7 3.90 -2.27 -20.74
C GLY A 7 3.40 -0.87 -20.37
N PRO A 8 3.67 -0.44 -19.15
CA PRO A 8 3.37 0.91 -18.68
C PRO A 8 4.33 1.95 -19.27
N ASP A 9 3.94 3.23 -19.23
CA ASP A 9 4.85 4.35 -19.46
C ASP A 9 6.06 4.21 -18.50
N LYS A 10 7.23 4.66 -18.96
CA LYS A 10 8.45 4.67 -18.15
C LYS A 10 8.38 5.61 -16.93
N ARG A 11 7.33 6.42 -16.84
CA ARG A 11 7.08 7.36 -15.75
C ARG A 11 5.96 6.84 -14.86
N ALA A 12 6.23 6.76 -13.57
CA ALA A 12 5.23 6.49 -12.54
C ALA A 12 4.86 7.80 -11.82
N THR A 13 3.61 7.92 -11.39
CA THR A 13 3.16 9.01 -10.52
C THR A 13 3.08 8.49 -9.10
N HIS A 14 3.65 9.22 -8.14
CA HIS A 14 3.62 8.87 -6.72
C HIS A 14 2.63 9.76 -5.98
N TYR A 15 1.90 9.17 -5.03
CA TYR A 15 0.91 9.87 -4.22
C TYR A 15 1.18 9.67 -2.73
N HIS A 16 0.96 10.69 -1.92
CA HIS A 16 0.98 10.57 -0.45
C HIS A 16 -0.39 10.21 0.13
N CYS A 17 -1.45 10.41 -0.65
CA CYS A 17 -2.82 10.14 -0.28
C CYS A 17 -3.60 9.66 -1.50
N TYR A 18 -4.44 8.63 -1.33
CA TYR A 18 -5.27 8.09 -2.40
C TYR A 18 -6.63 7.66 -1.88
N ASN A 19 -7.69 8.06 -2.59
CA ASN A 19 -9.06 7.70 -2.24
C ASN A 19 -9.56 6.60 -3.18
N VAL A 20 -9.97 5.47 -2.63
CA VAL A 20 -10.52 4.34 -3.39
C VAL A 20 -11.51 3.56 -2.54
N ASN A 21 -12.60 3.08 -3.15
CA ASN A 21 -13.61 2.23 -2.50
C ASN A 21 -14.17 2.81 -1.19
N GLY A 22 -14.30 4.14 -1.08
CA GLY A 22 -14.78 4.81 0.13
C GLY A 22 -13.75 4.90 1.26
N PHE A 23 -12.51 4.49 1.02
CA PHE A 23 -11.39 4.64 1.94
C PHE A 23 -10.46 5.77 1.49
N ARG A 24 -9.84 6.42 2.47
CA ARG A 24 -8.77 7.38 2.24
C ARG A 24 -7.46 6.80 2.77
N PHE A 25 -6.64 6.28 1.89
CA PHE A 25 -5.32 5.76 2.23
C PHE A 25 -4.27 6.87 2.25
N ARG A 26 -3.26 6.71 3.10
CA ARG A 26 -2.08 7.58 3.17
C ARG A 26 -0.83 6.74 3.28
N THR A 27 0.30 7.31 2.88
CA THR A 27 1.58 6.69 3.19
C THR A 27 1.90 6.81 4.68
N LYS A 28 2.67 5.87 5.22
CA LYS A 28 3.15 5.87 6.61
C LYS A 28 3.82 7.22 6.96
N GLN A 29 4.65 7.73 6.05
CA GLN A 29 5.32 9.01 6.24
C GLN A 29 4.32 10.17 6.41
N ARG A 30 3.23 10.17 5.67
CA ARG A 30 2.20 11.22 5.76
C ARG A 30 1.35 11.10 7.02
N ASP A 31 1.24 9.91 7.59
CA ASP A 31 0.50 9.64 8.84
C ASP A 31 1.34 9.93 10.09
N ASP A 32 2.65 10.00 9.95
CA ASP A 32 3.55 10.19 11.09
C ASP A 32 3.23 11.51 11.82
N GLY A 33 3.13 11.42 13.15
CA GLY A 33 2.74 12.53 14.02
C GLY A 33 1.25 12.92 13.98
N LYS A 34 0.38 12.21 13.22
CA LYS A 34 -1.05 12.50 13.15
C LYS A 34 -1.85 11.67 14.16
N LYS A 35 -2.98 12.22 14.61
CA LYS A 35 -3.92 11.52 15.52
C LYS A 35 -4.68 10.39 14.83
N THR A 36 -4.86 10.47 13.51
CA THR A 36 -5.57 9.47 12.71
C THR A 36 -4.58 8.66 11.89
N GLN A 37 -4.76 7.33 11.87
CA GLN A 37 -3.97 6.42 11.06
C GLN A 37 -4.78 6.01 9.82
N ASN A 38 -4.23 6.25 8.63
CA ASN A 38 -4.83 5.88 7.35
C ASN A 38 -3.85 5.10 6.46
N SER A 39 -2.70 4.71 7.01
CA SER A 39 -1.67 3.94 6.30
C SER A 39 -1.76 2.44 6.51
N GLY A 40 -2.61 1.99 7.42
CA GLY A 40 -2.83 0.58 7.66
C GLY A 40 -3.64 -0.06 6.54
N VAL A 41 -3.16 -1.23 6.08
CA VAL A 41 -3.78 -1.98 5.00
C VAL A 41 -3.89 -3.45 5.38
N MET A 42 -5.00 -4.05 4.97
CA MET A 42 -5.25 -5.49 5.00
C MET A 42 -5.59 -5.96 3.60
N VAL A 43 -5.10 -7.16 3.25
CA VAL A 43 -5.50 -7.89 2.05
C VAL A 43 -5.96 -9.28 2.45
N ARG A 44 -7.08 -9.71 1.95
CA ARG A 44 -7.58 -11.08 2.15
C ARG A 44 -6.82 -12.03 1.24
N GLY A 45 -6.17 -13.02 1.83
CA GLY A 45 -5.50 -14.07 1.07
C GLY A 45 -6.50 -15.04 0.44
N GLU A 46 -6.14 -15.59 -0.70
CA GLU A 46 -6.97 -16.57 -1.44
C GLU A 46 -7.01 -17.93 -0.73
N TYR A 47 -5.95 -18.27 0.01
CA TYR A 47 -5.80 -19.57 0.66
C TYR A 47 -5.97 -19.47 2.17
N GLN A 48 -6.68 -20.44 2.76
CA GLN A 48 -6.82 -20.67 4.21
C GLN A 48 -7.44 -19.51 5.01
N ASN A 49 -8.23 -18.64 4.40
CA ASN A 49 -8.84 -17.49 5.08
C ASN A 49 -7.82 -16.58 5.81
N MET A 50 -6.53 -16.64 5.40
CA MET A 50 -5.47 -15.85 5.97
C MET A 50 -5.52 -14.43 5.41
N SER A 51 -5.43 -13.43 6.27
CA SER A 51 -5.29 -12.03 5.87
C SER A 51 -3.87 -11.55 6.10
N TYR A 52 -3.38 -10.71 5.20
CA TYR A 52 -2.09 -10.03 5.32
C TYR A 52 -2.32 -8.61 5.82
N TYR A 53 -1.44 -8.14 6.69
CA TYR A 53 -1.51 -6.84 7.33
C TYR A 53 -0.23 -6.07 7.12
N GLY A 54 -0.33 -4.77 6.83
CA GLY A 54 0.85 -3.95 6.55
C GLY A 54 0.61 -2.47 6.69
N LEU A 55 1.65 -1.70 6.38
CA LEU A 55 1.63 -0.24 6.32
C LEU A 55 2.04 0.19 4.92
N ILE A 56 1.26 1.07 4.31
CA ILE A 56 1.56 1.64 2.99
C ILE A 56 2.76 2.57 3.12
N THR A 57 3.82 2.28 2.37
CA THR A 57 5.04 3.10 2.31
C THR A 57 5.07 3.99 1.10
N ASP A 58 4.41 3.58 -0.01
CA ASP A 58 4.33 4.33 -1.24
C ASP A 58 3.04 3.98 -2.00
N ILE A 59 2.53 4.92 -2.78
CA ILE A 59 1.35 4.76 -3.64
C ILE A 59 1.76 5.17 -5.05
N ILE A 60 1.68 4.23 -6.00
CA ILE A 60 2.27 4.37 -7.32
C ILE A 60 1.20 4.15 -8.39
N GLU A 61 1.00 5.13 -9.27
CA GLU A 61 0.18 4.97 -10.46
C GLU A 61 1.07 4.68 -11.68
N LEU A 62 0.79 3.57 -12.33
CA LEU A 62 1.37 3.19 -13.61
C LEU A 62 0.38 3.48 -14.72
N ARG A 63 0.77 4.31 -15.69
CA ARG A 63 -0.07 4.66 -16.84
C ARG A 63 0.27 3.80 -18.04
N TYR A 64 -0.76 3.29 -18.68
CA TYR A 64 -0.65 2.50 -19.91
C TYR A 64 -1.18 3.29 -21.09
N THR A 65 -0.79 2.88 -22.28
CA THR A 65 -1.33 3.45 -23.53
C THR A 65 -2.86 3.38 -23.55
N LYS A 66 -3.53 4.37 -24.14
CA LYS A 66 -4.99 4.52 -24.22
C LYS A 66 -5.68 4.94 -22.93
N GLY A 67 -4.97 5.59 -22.00
CA GLY A 67 -5.58 6.18 -20.80
C GLY A 67 -5.94 5.20 -19.69
N ASN A 68 -5.51 3.95 -19.78
CA ASN A 68 -5.63 3.00 -18.67
C ASN A 68 -4.55 3.29 -17.64
N SER A 69 -4.90 3.17 -16.35
CA SER A 69 -3.93 3.22 -15.25
C SER A 69 -4.15 2.10 -14.26
N VAL A 70 -3.11 1.76 -13.52
CA VAL A 70 -3.13 0.80 -12.42
C VAL A 70 -2.46 1.46 -11.23
N VAL A 71 -3.11 1.43 -10.08
CA VAL A 71 -2.56 1.95 -8.84
C VAL A 71 -2.12 0.81 -7.94
N LEU A 72 -0.89 0.91 -7.48
CA LEU A 72 -0.24 -0.06 -6.61
C LEU A 72 0.12 0.58 -5.28
N PHE A 73 -0.20 -0.10 -4.20
CA PHE A 73 0.28 0.24 -2.88
C PHE A 73 1.50 -0.61 -2.56
N LYS A 74 2.65 0.03 -2.33
CA LYS A 74 3.85 -0.61 -1.80
C LYS A 74 3.74 -0.65 -0.29
N CYS A 75 3.91 -1.83 0.30
CA CYS A 75 3.63 -2.05 1.71
C CYS A 75 4.79 -2.71 2.46
N ASP A 76 4.95 -2.28 3.71
CA ASP A 76 5.71 -3.01 4.73
C ASP A 76 4.78 -4.03 5.38
N TRP A 77 4.90 -5.30 5.02
CA TRP A 77 4.05 -6.36 5.54
C TRP A 77 4.52 -6.88 6.90
N TYR A 78 3.58 -7.26 7.76
CA TYR A 78 3.85 -7.98 9.00
C TYR A 78 3.89 -9.48 8.73
N ASP A 79 4.77 -10.19 9.46
CA ASP A 79 4.86 -11.64 9.37
C ASP A 79 3.67 -12.28 10.10
N VAL A 80 2.75 -12.87 9.34
CA VAL A 80 1.56 -13.56 9.84
C VAL A 80 1.61 -15.06 9.58
N ALA A 81 2.80 -15.62 9.28
CA ALA A 81 2.94 -17.03 8.93
C ALA A 81 2.67 -17.97 10.12
N ARG A 82 2.85 -17.52 11.36
CA ARG A 82 2.75 -18.36 12.56
C ARG A 82 1.87 -17.72 13.62
N GLU A 83 0.80 -18.44 13.98
CA GLU A 83 -0.03 -18.07 15.12
C GLU A 83 0.75 -18.10 16.43
N GLY A 84 0.45 -17.18 17.33
CA GLY A 84 1.14 -17.01 18.60
C GLY A 84 2.49 -16.26 18.52
N ILE A 85 3.09 -16.17 17.32
CA ILE A 85 4.39 -15.53 17.08
C ILE A 85 4.24 -14.26 16.27
N GLY A 86 3.63 -14.33 15.10
CA GLY A 86 3.42 -13.20 14.18
C GLY A 86 2.04 -12.58 14.31
N TYR A 87 1.03 -13.40 14.52
CA TYR A 87 -0.34 -12.96 14.79
C TYR A 87 -0.99 -13.79 15.88
N LYS A 88 -2.09 -13.29 16.45
CA LYS A 88 -2.95 -13.98 17.40
C LYS A 88 -4.39 -13.71 17.04
N LEU A 89 -5.22 -14.75 17.10
CA LEU A 89 -6.66 -14.62 17.00
C LEU A 89 -7.27 -14.90 18.38
N ASP A 90 -8.04 -13.96 18.90
CA ASP A 90 -8.70 -14.19 20.20
C ASP A 90 -10.03 -14.98 20.03
N ARG A 91 -10.64 -15.36 21.13
CA ARG A 91 -11.93 -16.07 21.16
C ARG A 91 -13.10 -15.29 20.56
N HIS A 92 -12.95 -13.99 20.35
CA HIS A 92 -13.95 -13.10 19.75
C HIS A 92 -13.68 -12.81 18.27
N GLY A 93 -12.67 -13.46 17.68
CA GLY A 93 -12.27 -13.24 16.30
C GLY A 93 -11.46 -11.97 16.08
N ILE A 94 -10.94 -11.34 17.14
CA ILE A 94 -10.12 -10.14 17.03
C ILE A 94 -8.67 -10.54 16.76
N THR A 95 -8.13 -10.04 15.66
CA THR A 95 -6.73 -10.27 15.26
C THR A 95 -5.79 -9.27 15.92
N SER A 96 -4.69 -9.77 16.45
CA SER A 96 -3.55 -8.97 16.90
C SER A 96 -2.31 -9.38 16.13
N ILE A 97 -1.49 -8.41 15.75
CA ILE A 97 -0.25 -8.61 15.01
C ILE A 97 0.97 -8.21 15.83
N ASN A 98 2.09 -8.91 15.62
CA ASN A 98 3.37 -8.54 16.22
C ASN A 98 4.09 -7.53 15.30
N ARG A 99 4.15 -6.26 15.75
CA ARG A 99 4.72 -5.16 14.96
C ARG A 99 6.23 -5.24 14.76
N THR A 100 6.92 -6.00 15.59
CA THR A 100 8.38 -6.17 15.50
C THR A 100 8.78 -7.16 14.42
N ARG A 101 7.82 -7.98 13.94
CA ARG A 101 8.07 -9.00 12.93
C ARG A 101 7.58 -8.52 11.57
N LYS A 102 8.51 -8.43 10.64
CA LYS A 102 8.23 -8.04 9.26
C LYS A 102 8.36 -9.23 8.33
N LEU A 103 7.48 -9.30 7.34
CA LEU A 103 7.59 -10.22 6.23
C LEU A 103 8.48 -9.58 5.17
N TYR A 104 9.63 -10.19 4.93
CA TYR A 104 10.48 -9.79 3.83
C TYR A 104 10.01 -10.50 2.56
N THR A 105 9.46 -9.75 1.64
CA THR A 105 8.97 -10.26 0.35
C THR A 105 9.59 -9.46 -0.80
N GLN A 106 9.78 -10.13 -1.92
CA GLN A 106 10.21 -9.48 -3.17
C GLN A 106 9.04 -8.77 -3.86
N GLU A 107 7.80 -9.12 -3.51
CA GLU A 107 6.57 -8.53 -4.06
C GLU A 107 5.79 -7.78 -2.97
N PRO A 108 6.23 -6.55 -2.60
CA PRO A 108 5.57 -5.78 -1.55
C PRO A 108 4.29 -5.07 -2.03
N PHE A 109 3.89 -5.26 -3.28
CA PHE A 109 2.82 -4.51 -3.92
C PHE A 109 1.46 -5.20 -3.81
N VAL A 110 0.42 -4.38 -3.73
CA VAL A 110 -0.98 -4.79 -3.80
C VAL A 110 -1.75 -3.79 -4.66
N LEU A 111 -2.76 -4.28 -5.41
CA LEU A 111 -3.67 -3.42 -6.14
C LEU A 111 -4.56 -2.65 -5.16
N GLU A 112 -4.83 -1.38 -5.46
CA GLU A 112 -5.68 -0.51 -4.65
C GLU A 112 -7.08 -1.11 -4.41
N CYS A 113 -7.61 -1.83 -5.41
CA CYS A 113 -8.94 -2.44 -5.33
C CYS A 113 -9.02 -3.64 -4.38
N GLN A 114 -7.87 -4.26 -4.03
CA GLN A 114 -7.77 -5.37 -3.08
C GLN A 114 -7.56 -4.90 -1.64
N ALA A 115 -7.22 -3.63 -1.45
CA ALA A 115 -6.85 -3.07 -0.17
C ALA A 115 -8.08 -2.73 0.67
N ILE A 116 -8.08 -3.18 1.92
CA ILE A 116 -9.04 -2.80 2.96
C ILE A 116 -8.29 -1.97 3.98
N GLN A 117 -8.86 -0.84 4.38
CA GLN A 117 -8.23 0.03 5.36
C GLN A 117 -8.40 -0.53 6.76
N VAL A 118 -7.30 -0.55 7.52
CA VAL A 118 -7.26 -0.94 8.93
C VAL A 118 -6.46 0.09 9.72
N TYR A 119 -6.63 0.10 11.04
CA TYR A 119 -5.73 0.80 11.94
C TYR A 119 -5.29 -0.11 13.07
N TYR A 120 -4.16 0.23 13.67
CA TYR A 120 -3.49 -0.58 14.67
C TYR A 120 -3.55 0.10 16.03
N VAL A 121 -4.15 -0.59 17.00
CA VAL A 121 -4.22 -0.12 18.39
C VAL A 121 -3.18 -0.88 19.23
N ASN A 122 -2.25 -0.14 19.81
CA ASN A 122 -1.18 -0.73 20.61
C ASN A 122 -1.75 -1.42 21.85
N CYS A 123 -1.28 -2.64 22.13
CA CYS A 123 -1.59 -3.33 23.36
C CYS A 123 -0.86 -2.64 24.54
N ILE A 124 -1.60 -2.31 25.60
CA ILE A 124 -1.02 -1.65 26.78
C ILE A 124 -0.04 -2.58 27.52
N LYS A 125 -0.35 -3.88 27.56
CA LYS A 125 0.44 -4.89 28.28
C LYS A 125 1.70 -5.32 27.53
N ASP A 126 1.71 -5.23 26.22
CA ASP A 126 2.83 -5.67 25.37
C ASP A 126 2.87 -4.79 24.11
N LEU A 127 3.76 -3.83 24.11
CA LEU A 127 3.93 -2.84 23.03
C LEU A 127 4.40 -3.45 21.70
N ALA A 128 4.90 -4.68 21.71
CA ALA A 128 5.23 -5.41 20.49
C ALA A 128 3.98 -5.81 19.68
N TRP A 129 2.81 -5.88 20.36
CA TRP A 129 1.56 -6.29 19.74
C TRP A 129 0.60 -5.13 19.53
N SER A 130 -0.16 -5.22 18.46
CA SER A 130 -1.27 -4.30 18.19
C SER A 130 -2.48 -5.06 17.71
N VAL A 131 -3.64 -4.62 18.19
CA VAL A 131 -4.94 -5.09 17.73
C VAL A 131 -5.22 -4.45 16.38
N VAL A 132 -5.72 -5.25 15.44
CA VAL A 132 -6.13 -4.79 14.11
C VAL A 132 -7.62 -4.47 14.14
N ILE A 133 -7.97 -3.27 13.71
CA ILE A 133 -9.36 -2.83 13.59
C ILE A 133 -9.64 -2.48 12.13
N GLU A 134 -10.59 -3.18 11.51
CA GLU A 134 -11.07 -2.85 10.17
C GLU A 134 -11.90 -1.56 10.22
N THR A 135 -11.66 -0.66 9.27
CA THR A 135 -12.49 0.52 9.10
C THR A 135 -13.63 0.22 8.12
N LYS A 136 -14.75 0.90 8.30
CA LYS A 136 -15.83 0.85 7.32
C LYS A 136 -15.60 1.90 6.23
N PRO A 137 -15.87 1.59 4.95
CA PRO A 137 -15.83 2.59 3.90
C PRO A 137 -16.82 3.71 4.22
N ARG A 138 -16.45 4.94 3.93
CA ARG A 138 -17.35 6.09 4.08
C ARG A 138 -18.42 6.01 3.00
N ASN A 139 -19.68 6.10 3.40
CA ASN A 139 -20.77 6.29 2.45
C ASN A 139 -20.61 7.66 1.81
N LEU A 140 -20.62 7.70 0.48
CA LEU A 140 -20.56 8.96 -0.30
C LEU A 140 -21.73 9.91 0.03
N TYR A 141 -22.81 9.39 0.60
CA TYR A 141 -24.00 10.16 0.99
C TYR A 141 -23.88 10.86 2.37
N ASP A 142 -22.92 10.44 3.22
CA ASP A 142 -22.69 11.03 4.54
C ASP A 142 -21.60 12.11 4.54
N MET A 143 -21.09 12.47 3.38
CA MET A 143 -20.14 13.58 3.28
C MET A 143 -20.93 14.89 3.32
N PRO A 144 -20.68 15.76 4.33
CA PRO A 144 -21.20 17.12 4.28
C PRO A 144 -20.71 17.76 2.98
N ALA A 145 -21.58 18.52 2.32
CA ALA A 145 -21.30 19.22 1.07
C ALA A 145 -20.24 20.34 1.24
N ASN A 146 -19.13 20.04 1.87
CA ASN A 146 -17.97 20.90 1.88
C ASN A 146 -17.31 20.81 0.51
N LYS A 147 -17.34 21.93 -0.17
CA LYS A 147 -16.84 22.19 -1.52
C LYS A 147 -15.30 22.09 -1.65
N GLU A 148 -14.64 21.38 -0.76
CA GLU A 148 -13.25 21.00 -0.96
C GLU A 148 -13.27 19.66 -1.66
N GLU A 149 -12.93 19.69 -2.96
CA GLU A 149 -12.74 18.50 -3.77
C GLU A 149 -11.83 17.50 -3.06
N PRO A 150 -12.08 16.18 -3.22
CA PRO A 150 -11.19 15.17 -2.66
C PRO A 150 -9.84 15.25 -3.37
N TYR A 151 -8.94 16.04 -2.84
CA TYR A 151 -7.62 16.22 -3.39
C TYR A 151 -6.83 14.93 -3.26
N GLN A 152 -6.44 14.39 -4.39
CA GLN A 152 -5.26 13.60 -4.51
C GLN A 152 -4.10 14.61 -4.37
N GLU A 153 -3.41 14.62 -3.23
CA GLU A 153 -2.21 15.46 -3.06
C GLU A 153 -1.10 14.84 -3.93
N GLU A 154 -0.92 15.41 -5.13
CA GLU A 154 0.13 15.00 -6.06
C GLU A 154 1.45 15.62 -5.62
N GLU A 155 2.47 14.79 -5.40
CA GLU A 155 3.85 15.23 -5.50
C GLU A 155 4.46 14.58 -6.74
N VAL A 156 4.52 15.33 -7.82
CA VAL A 156 5.11 14.87 -9.09
C VAL A 156 6.63 14.87 -8.95
N GLN A 157 7.20 13.80 -8.41
CA GLN A 157 8.63 13.56 -8.54
C GLN A 157 8.88 12.85 -9.89
N ARG A 158 9.36 13.63 -10.86
CA ARG A 158 9.84 13.09 -12.13
C ARG A 158 11.22 12.50 -11.91
N PHE A 159 11.30 11.21 -11.68
CA PHE A 159 12.58 10.51 -11.73
C PHE A 159 12.95 10.23 -13.19
N ASN A 160 13.91 11.00 -13.71
CA ASN A 160 14.65 10.60 -14.91
C ASN A 160 15.58 9.45 -14.50
N THR A 161 15.17 8.22 -14.77
CA THR A 161 16.12 7.10 -14.82
C THR A 161 16.99 7.31 -16.04
N HIS A 162 18.16 7.91 -15.89
CA HIS A 162 19.24 7.78 -16.85
C HIS A 162 19.66 6.31 -16.85
N VAL A 163 19.21 5.60 -17.86
CA VAL A 163 19.84 4.35 -18.24
C VAL A 163 21.23 4.74 -18.75
N ALA A 164 22.27 4.38 -18.02
CA ALA A 164 23.62 4.48 -18.50
C ALA A 164 23.72 3.59 -19.75
N GLU A 165 23.84 4.22 -20.91
CA GLU A 165 24.23 3.55 -22.13
C GLU A 165 25.66 3.03 -21.91
N ALA A 166 25.79 1.70 -21.81
CA ALA A 166 27.10 1.06 -21.89
C ALA A 166 27.65 1.31 -23.30
N ASN A 167 28.67 2.13 -23.37
CA ASN A 167 29.47 2.26 -24.58
C ASN A 167 30.15 0.92 -24.84
N GLU A 168 29.71 0.21 -25.85
CA GLU A 168 30.51 -0.82 -26.50
C GLU A 168 31.62 -0.09 -27.27
N GLU A 169 32.80 -0.02 -26.68
CA GLU A 169 34.01 0.33 -27.41
C GLU A 169 34.40 -0.88 -28.23
N ASP A 170 34.20 -0.77 -29.54
CA ASP A 170 34.81 -1.61 -30.54
C ASP A 170 36.32 -1.44 -30.46
N ASP A 171 37.00 -2.46 -29.97
CA ASP A 171 38.46 -2.59 -30.02
C ASP A 171 38.85 -3.32 -31.32
N GLU A 172 38.86 -2.56 -32.45
CA GLU A 172 39.59 -2.99 -33.64
C GLU A 172 41.07 -2.70 -33.42
N ARG A 173 41.86 -3.76 -33.26
CA ARG A 173 43.29 -3.71 -33.51
C ARG A 173 43.79 -5.02 -34.11
N ASP A 174 44.20 -4.83 -35.41
CA ASP A 174 45.23 -5.56 -36.18
C ASP A 174 45.24 -7.10 -36.20
#